data_90284494eb7c68d48fa823aad588f6ab
#
_entry.id   90284494eb7c68d48fa823aad588f6ab
#
_cell.length_a   1.000
_cell.length_b   1.000
_cell.length_c   1.000
_cell.angle_alpha   90.00
_cell.angle_beta   90.00
_cell.angle_gamma   90.00
#
_symmetry.space_group_name_H-M   'P 1'
#
loop_
_entity.id
_entity.type
_entity.pdbx_description
1 polymer ?
#
loop_
_entity_poly.entity_id
_entity_poly.type
_entity_poly.pdbx_seq_one_letter_code
_entity_poly.pdbx_strand_id
1 'polypeptide(L)'
;MFSASTDIWRYQFHPEVWVIVISSVLLALYATRVVGPNAVKGNEPVITRKHKYAFVAAIAFLWFASDWPMHDISEEYLYSAHMLQHLIISLVVPPLLLLAFPEWLGRLLISPSGKTGVIIQQLTRPVVAGFIYNFVIIVTHLPFTVNYSIENGPFHYFIHLIVFVS
;
A
#
# COMPACT_ATOMS: atom_id res chain seq x y z
N MET A 1 7.14 20.03 -22.23
CA MET A 1 8.19 20.84 -21.58
C MET A 1 7.63 21.24 -20.22
N PHE A 2 7.79 20.41 -19.20
CA PHE A 2 7.37 20.77 -17.85
C PHE A 2 8.34 21.83 -17.34
N SER A 3 7.85 23.04 -17.07
CA SER A 3 8.61 24.06 -16.36
C SER A 3 8.70 23.57 -14.93
N ALA A 4 9.84 22.97 -14.57
CA ALA A 4 10.14 22.68 -13.18
C ALA A 4 9.95 23.97 -12.39
N SER A 5 9.03 23.99 -11.45
CA SER A 5 8.89 25.14 -10.55
C SER A 5 10.21 25.26 -9.80
N THR A 6 10.83 26.42 -9.84
CA THR A 6 12.12 26.68 -9.19
C THR A 6 12.05 26.62 -7.66
N ASP A 7 10.89 26.36 -7.10
CA ASP A 7 10.63 26.28 -5.66
C ASP A 7 10.26 24.86 -5.25
N ILE A 8 11.26 24.11 -4.76
CA ILE A 8 11.15 22.74 -4.24
C ILE A 8 10.19 22.65 -3.03
N TRP A 9 9.97 23.76 -2.35
CA TRP A 9 9.16 23.82 -1.13
C TRP A 9 7.73 24.29 -1.37
N ARG A 10 7.31 24.44 -2.63
CA ARG A 10 5.92 24.78 -2.95
C ARG A 10 5.00 23.64 -2.53
N TYR A 11 4.17 23.90 -1.53
CA TYR A 11 3.18 22.94 -1.08
C TYR A 11 2.20 22.58 -2.21
N GLN A 12 2.09 21.30 -2.49
CA GLN A 12 1.08 20.72 -3.38
C GLN A 12 0.15 19.82 -2.54
N PHE A 13 -1.13 20.00 -2.73
CA PHE A 13 -2.13 19.21 -2.03
C PHE A 13 -2.53 17.99 -2.87
N HIS A 14 -2.38 16.79 -2.29
CA HIS A 14 -2.71 15.50 -2.92
C HIS A 14 -4.01 14.93 -2.33
N PRO A 15 -5.21 15.34 -2.82
CA PRO A 15 -6.49 14.90 -2.26
C PRO A 15 -6.69 13.39 -2.34
N GLU A 16 -6.13 12.72 -3.35
CA GLU A 16 -6.15 11.28 -3.54
C GLU A 16 -5.48 10.53 -2.38
N VAL A 17 -4.37 11.03 -1.87
CA VAL A 17 -3.66 10.44 -0.72
C VAL A 17 -4.53 10.53 0.53
N TRP A 18 -5.14 11.69 0.76
CA TRP A 18 -6.04 11.89 1.89
C TRP A 18 -7.28 11.03 1.83
N VAL A 19 -7.86 10.82 0.65
CA VAL A 19 -8.98 9.89 0.44
C VAL A 19 -8.56 8.48 0.80
N ILE A 20 -7.38 8.00 0.38
CA ILE A 20 -6.86 6.67 0.71
C ILE A 20 -6.63 6.54 2.23
N VAL A 21 -5.97 7.50 2.85
CA VAL A 21 -5.68 7.48 4.29
C VAL A 21 -6.97 7.49 5.11
N ILE A 22 -7.88 8.42 4.83
CA ILE A 22 -9.15 8.54 5.57
C ILE A 22 -10.01 7.30 5.39
N SER A 23 -10.16 6.80 4.15
CA SER A 23 -10.95 5.60 3.88
C SER A 23 -10.37 4.36 4.55
N SER A 24 -9.04 4.22 4.59
CA SER A 24 -8.36 3.13 5.30
C SER A 24 -8.61 3.18 6.81
N VAL A 25 -8.55 4.37 7.41
CA VAL A 25 -8.84 4.56 8.83
C VAL A 25 -10.32 4.27 9.14
N LEU A 26 -11.24 4.78 8.31
CA LEU A 26 -12.68 4.52 8.49
C LEU A 26 -13.02 3.04 8.34
N LEU A 27 -12.42 2.37 7.35
CA LEU A 27 -12.59 0.93 7.14
C LEU A 27 -12.06 0.12 8.33
N ALA A 28 -10.89 0.47 8.86
CA ALA A 28 -10.33 -0.18 10.05
C ALA A 28 -11.20 0.04 11.30
N LEU A 29 -11.74 1.26 11.49
CA LEU A 29 -12.68 1.56 12.57
C LEU A 29 -13.99 0.78 12.42
N TYR A 30 -14.54 0.72 11.23
CA TYR A 30 -15.73 -0.07 10.94
C TYR A 30 -15.49 -1.56 11.20
N ALA A 31 -14.41 -2.11 10.65
CA ALA A 31 -14.04 -3.51 10.84
C ALA A 31 -13.89 -3.85 12.34
N THR A 32 -13.21 -2.99 13.11
CA THR A 32 -12.93 -3.28 14.52
C THR A 32 -14.08 -3.00 15.47
N ARG A 33 -14.95 -2.02 15.17
CA ARG A 33 -16.07 -1.63 16.05
C ARG A 33 -17.39 -2.30 15.73
N VAL A 34 -17.62 -2.62 14.44
CA VAL A 34 -18.88 -3.17 13.96
C VAL A 34 -18.77 -4.66 13.65
N VAL A 35 -17.78 -5.05 12.86
CA VAL A 35 -17.61 -6.43 12.39
C VAL A 35 -16.93 -7.30 13.47
N GLY A 36 -15.87 -6.79 14.07
CA GLY A 36 -15.01 -7.52 15.00
C GLY A 36 -15.75 -8.13 16.19
N PRO A 37 -16.62 -7.38 16.92
CA PRO A 37 -17.37 -7.92 18.06
C PRO A 37 -18.23 -9.14 17.71
N ASN A 38 -18.73 -9.21 16.45
CA ASN A 38 -19.56 -10.31 15.98
C ASN A 38 -18.74 -11.47 15.35
N ALA A 39 -17.50 -11.19 14.94
CA ALA A 39 -16.65 -12.16 14.25
C ALA A 39 -15.70 -12.90 15.20
N VAL A 40 -15.36 -12.29 16.35
CA VAL A 40 -14.49 -12.90 17.36
C VAL A 40 -15.26 -13.95 18.16
N LYS A 41 -14.66 -15.12 18.30
CA LYS A 41 -15.23 -16.22 19.11
C LYS A 41 -14.58 -16.23 20.50
N GLY A 42 -15.39 -16.26 21.55
CA GLY A 42 -14.94 -16.36 22.92
C GLY A 42 -14.47 -15.00 23.50
N ASN A 43 -13.48 -15.04 24.39
CA ASN A 43 -13.02 -13.87 25.15
C ASN A 43 -11.75 -13.23 24.55
N GLU A 44 -11.47 -13.49 23.28
CA GLU A 44 -10.31 -12.92 22.58
C GLU A 44 -10.53 -11.43 22.30
N PRO A 45 -9.47 -10.58 22.43
CA PRO A 45 -9.60 -9.17 22.09
C PRO A 45 -9.76 -8.98 20.56
N VAL A 46 -10.70 -8.14 20.16
CA VAL A 46 -10.91 -7.80 18.73
C VAL A 46 -9.62 -7.30 18.08
N ILE A 47 -8.86 -6.47 18.78
CA ILE A 47 -7.55 -5.98 18.36
C ILE A 47 -6.60 -5.86 19.55
N THR A 48 -5.33 -6.14 19.31
CA THR A 48 -4.26 -5.96 20.31
C THR A 48 -3.55 -4.62 20.14
N ARG A 49 -2.73 -4.23 21.12
CA ARG A 49 -1.87 -3.04 20.99
C ARG A 49 -0.92 -3.14 19.82
N LYS A 50 -0.40 -4.35 19.53
CA LYS A 50 0.49 -4.59 18.38
C LYS A 50 -0.19 -4.27 17.06
N HIS A 51 -1.44 -4.72 16.85
CA HIS A 51 -2.22 -4.43 15.64
C HIS A 51 -2.43 -2.92 15.47
N LYS A 52 -2.73 -2.19 16.57
CA LYS A 52 -2.91 -0.73 16.51
C LYS A 52 -1.63 0.00 16.12
N TYR A 53 -0.50 -0.33 16.76
CA TYR A 53 0.77 0.32 16.44
C TYR A 53 1.23 0.00 15.01
N ALA A 54 1.08 -1.24 14.56
CA ALA A 54 1.41 -1.63 13.19
C ALA A 54 0.55 -0.87 12.17
N PHE A 55 -0.76 -0.73 12.43
CA PHE A 55 -1.66 0.04 11.57
C PHE A 55 -1.27 1.52 11.52
N VAL A 56 -1.07 2.16 12.68
CA VAL A 56 -0.67 3.57 12.73
C VAL A 56 0.65 3.79 12.01
N ALA A 57 1.64 2.91 12.22
CA ALA A 57 2.91 2.99 11.53
C ALA A 57 2.75 2.83 10.00
N ALA A 58 1.95 1.84 9.56
CA ALA A 58 1.68 1.63 8.13
C ALA A 58 1.05 2.87 7.48
N ILE A 59 0.02 3.44 8.10
CA ILE A 59 -0.64 4.64 7.60
C ILE A 59 0.29 5.87 7.61
N ALA A 60 1.11 6.01 8.65
CA ALA A 60 2.07 7.11 8.75
C ALA A 60 3.15 7.02 7.64
N PHE A 61 3.70 5.81 7.39
CA PHE A 61 4.66 5.61 6.30
C PHE A 61 4.03 5.79 4.92
N LEU A 62 2.81 5.28 4.73
CA LEU A 62 2.08 5.47 3.48
C LEU A 62 1.82 6.95 3.21
N TRP A 63 1.31 7.68 4.19
CA TRP A 63 1.07 9.11 4.08
C TRP A 63 2.37 9.89 3.81
N PHE A 64 3.41 9.64 4.59
CA PHE A 64 4.72 10.30 4.43
C PHE A 64 5.33 10.08 3.04
N ALA A 65 5.23 8.84 2.53
CA ALA A 65 5.79 8.49 1.22
C ALA A 65 4.96 9.05 0.05
N SER A 66 3.63 9.24 0.23
CA SER A 66 2.73 9.57 -0.87
C SER A 66 2.26 11.03 -0.88
N ASP A 67 2.54 11.81 0.19
CA ASP A 67 2.14 13.21 0.30
C ASP A 67 3.36 14.14 0.24
N TRP A 68 3.10 15.43 0.21
CA TRP A 68 4.14 16.47 0.28
C TRP A 68 4.97 16.34 1.59
N PRO A 69 6.27 16.56 1.59
CA PRO A 69 7.14 16.95 0.47
C PRO A 69 7.76 15.77 -0.30
N MET A 70 7.66 14.52 0.24
CA MET A 70 8.37 13.36 -0.29
C MET A 70 7.95 13.04 -1.72
N HIS A 71 6.64 13.07 -2.00
CA HIS A 71 6.08 12.77 -3.32
C HIS A 71 6.59 13.76 -4.38
N ASP A 72 6.49 15.06 -4.12
CA ASP A 72 6.89 16.08 -5.10
C ASP A 72 8.40 16.07 -5.37
N ILE A 73 9.20 15.87 -4.31
CA ILE A 73 10.66 15.72 -4.45
C ILE A 73 10.99 14.49 -5.30
N SER A 74 10.26 13.41 -5.14
CA SER A 74 10.47 12.15 -5.86
C SER A 74 10.08 12.24 -7.34
N GLU A 75 9.02 12.96 -7.65
CA GLU A 75 8.52 13.05 -9.03
C GLU A 75 9.24 14.13 -9.87
N GLU A 76 9.60 15.25 -9.24
CA GLU A 76 10.10 16.40 -9.98
C GLU A 76 11.62 16.59 -9.89
N TYR A 77 12.30 16.11 -8.83
CA TYR A 77 13.66 16.54 -8.54
C TYR A 77 14.67 15.40 -8.38
N LEU A 78 14.36 14.33 -7.66
CA LEU A 78 15.35 13.33 -7.25
C LEU A 78 14.90 11.90 -7.52
N TYR A 79 15.50 11.26 -8.51
CA TYR A 79 15.28 9.84 -8.79
C TYR A 79 15.57 8.92 -7.57
N SER A 80 16.56 9.27 -6.75
CA SER A 80 16.84 8.53 -5.52
C SER A 80 15.72 8.63 -4.48
N ALA A 81 15.04 9.78 -4.39
CA ALA A 81 13.85 9.94 -3.55
C ALA A 81 12.67 9.10 -4.08
N HIS A 82 12.49 9.06 -5.40
CA HIS A 82 11.52 8.21 -6.07
C HIS A 82 11.74 6.72 -5.74
N MET A 83 12.98 6.23 -5.84
CA MET A 83 13.30 4.87 -5.46
C MET A 83 13.08 4.59 -3.98
N LEU A 84 13.39 5.55 -3.09
CA LEU A 84 13.11 5.42 -1.67
C LEU A 84 11.60 5.37 -1.38
N GLN A 85 10.80 6.18 -2.06
CA GLN A 85 9.34 6.16 -2.00
C GLN A 85 8.80 4.77 -2.36
N HIS A 86 9.26 4.20 -3.48
CA HIS A 86 8.90 2.84 -3.90
C HIS A 86 9.26 1.79 -2.84
N LEU A 87 10.45 1.87 -2.24
CA LEU A 87 10.86 0.95 -1.17
C LEU A 87 9.96 1.05 0.06
N ILE A 88 9.59 2.25 0.47
CA ILE A 88 8.70 2.46 1.61
C ILE A 88 7.32 1.86 1.30
N ILE A 89 6.73 2.20 0.15
CA ILE A 89 5.39 1.75 -0.23
C ILE A 89 5.33 0.24 -0.43
N SER A 90 6.36 -0.38 -1.01
CA SER A 90 6.33 -1.80 -1.38
C SER A 90 6.93 -2.74 -0.33
N LEU A 91 7.90 -2.32 0.47
CA LEU A 91 8.60 -3.18 1.43
C LEU A 91 8.32 -2.86 2.90
N VAL A 92 7.89 -1.63 3.23
CA VAL A 92 7.63 -1.24 4.62
C VAL A 92 6.13 -1.28 4.92
N VAL A 93 5.33 -0.66 4.07
CA VAL A 93 3.88 -0.52 4.32
C VAL A 93 3.14 -1.86 4.29
N PRO A 94 3.32 -2.77 3.31
CA PRO A 94 2.58 -4.03 3.26
C PRO A 94 2.84 -4.95 4.45
N PRO A 95 4.08 -5.20 4.90
CA PRO A 95 4.32 -6.00 6.11
C PRO A 95 3.69 -5.40 7.36
N LEU A 96 3.71 -4.07 7.51
CA LEU A 96 3.05 -3.40 8.63
C LEU A 96 1.53 -3.55 8.58
N LEU A 97 0.92 -3.47 7.39
CA LEU A 97 -0.51 -3.75 7.21
C LEU A 97 -0.84 -5.21 7.53
N LEU A 98 -0.02 -6.16 7.09
CA LEU A 98 -0.21 -7.58 7.45
C LEU A 98 -0.11 -7.80 8.96
N LEU A 99 0.83 -7.16 9.65
CA LEU A 99 0.93 -7.19 11.11
C LEU A 99 -0.25 -6.49 11.81
N ALA A 100 -0.87 -5.53 11.15
CA ALA A 100 -2.06 -4.84 11.65
C ALA A 100 -3.34 -5.68 11.50
N PHE A 101 -3.34 -6.68 10.62
CA PHE A 101 -4.50 -7.53 10.33
C PHE A 101 -4.71 -8.55 11.46
N PRO A 102 -5.83 -8.49 12.20
CA PRO A 102 -6.14 -9.53 13.18
C PRO A 102 -6.59 -10.82 12.48
N GLU A 103 -6.31 -11.96 13.10
CA GLU A 103 -6.59 -13.28 12.51
C GLU A 103 -8.08 -13.50 12.17
N TRP A 104 -9.00 -12.95 12.97
CA TRP A 104 -10.44 -13.08 12.70
C TRP A 104 -10.83 -12.44 11.37
N LEU A 105 -10.19 -11.32 11.00
CA LEU A 105 -10.43 -10.63 9.73
C LEU A 105 -9.89 -11.46 8.55
N GLY A 106 -8.71 -12.05 8.70
CA GLY A 106 -8.16 -12.98 7.71
C GLY A 106 -9.08 -14.18 7.49
N ARG A 107 -9.60 -14.79 8.57
CA ARG A 107 -10.55 -15.89 8.51
C ARG A 107 -11.89 -15.52 7.85
N LEU A 108 -12.31 -14.27 8.00
CA LEU A 108 -13.55 -13.77 7.39
C LEU A 108 -13.40 -13.55 5.88
N LEU A 109 -12.27 -13.01 5.46
CA LEU A 109 -12.01 -12.64 4.06
C LEU A 109 -11.57 -13.84 3.21
N ILE A 110 -10.81 -14.76 3.82
CA ILE A 110 -10.21 -15.89 3.12
C ILE A 110 -10.79 -17.17 3.71
N SER A 111 -11.77 -17.76 3.03
CA SER A 111 -12.26 -19.10 3.40
C SER A 111 -11.19 -20.14 3.07
N PRO A 112 -10.63 -20.87 4.06
CA PRO A 112 -9.55 -21.83 3.82
C PRO A 112 -9.91 -22.97 2.87
N SER A 113 -11.20 -23.30 2.78
CA SER A 113 -11.73 -24.42 1.98
C SER A 113 -12.27 -24.00 0.60
N GLY A 114 -12.29 -22.69 0.29
CA GLY A 114 -12.76 -22.19 -1.01
C GLY A 114 -11.69 -22.18 -2.09
N LYS A 115 -12.08 -22.20 -3.38
CA LYS A 115 -11.15 -22.05 -4.51
C LYS A 115 -10.27 -20.81 -4.37
N THR A 116 -10.83 -19.71 -3.87
CA THR A 116 -10.12 -18.46 -3.61
C THR A 116 -9.00 -18.61 -2.57
N GLY A 117 -9.26 -19.36 -1.50
CA GLY A 117 -8.26 -19.64 -0.46
C GLY A 117 -7.07 -20.43 -1.00
N VAL A 118 -7.33 -21.44 -1.85
CA VAL A 118 -6.28 -22.24 -2.49
C VAL A 118 -5.43 -21.38 -3.42
N ILE A 119 -6.03 -20.50 -4.23
CA ILE A 119 -5.32 -19.61 -5.14
C ILE A 119 -4.44 -18.63 -4.35
N ILE A 120 -4.99 -17.97 -3.33
CA ILE A 120 -4.22 -17.05 -2.48
C ILE A 120 -3.05 -17.78 -1.82
N GLN A 121 -3.28 -18.97 -1.26
CA GLN A 121 -2.22 -19.77 -0.64
C GLN A 121 -1.11 -20.16 -1.62
N GLN A 122 -1.44 -20.38 -2.88
CA GLN A 122 -0.42 -20.66 -3.91
C GLN A 122 0.35 -19.39 -4.31
N LEU A 123 -0.34 -18.28 -4.51
CA LEU A 123 0.29 -17.00 -4.89
C LEU A 123 1.18 -16.44 -3.77
N THR A 124 0.82 -16.66 -2.50
CA THR A 124 1.60 -16.20 -1.35
C THR A 124 2.75 -17.13 -0.94
N ARG A 125 3.00 -18.22 -1.67
CA ARG A 125 4.23 -19.00 -1.46
C ARG A 125 5.47 -18.13 -1.73
N PRO A 126 6.49 -18.12 -0.84
CA PRO A 126 7.60 -17.16 -0.93
C PRO A 126 8.30 -17.14 -2.30
N VAL A 127 8.48 -18.31 -2.91
CA VAL A 127 9.11 -18.42 -4.23
C VAL A 127 8.22 -17.83 -5.32
N VAL A 128 6.90 -18.14 -5.31
CA VAL A 128 5.94 -17.65 -6.29
C VAL A 128 5.75 -16.14 -6.15
N ALA A 129 5.54 -15.67 -4.92
CA ALA A 129 5.42 -14.24 -4.63
C ALA A 129 6.67 -13.46 -5.04
N GLY A 130 7.88 -14.01 -4.75
CA GLY A 130 9.13 -13.40 -5.18
C GLY A 130 9.27 -13.33 -6.71
N PHE A 131 8.85 -14.36 -7.45
CA PHE A 131 8.83 -14.30 -8.92
C PHE A 131 7.83 -13.27 -9.44
N ILE A 132 6.61 -13.23 -8.89
CA ILE A 132 5.58 -12.26 -9.29
C ILE A 132 6.08 -10.84 -9.04
N TYR A 133 6.60 -10.56 -7.85
CA TYR A 133 7.13 -9.25 -7.49
C TYR A 133 8.26 -8.81 -8.43
N ASN A 134 9.27 -9.67 -8.65
CA ASN A 134 10.38 -9.35 -9.55
C ASN A 134 9.90 -9.14 -11.00
N PHE A 135 8.96 -9.95 -11.47
CA PHE A 135 8.39 -9.77 -12.81
C PHE A 135 7.67 -8.42 -12.93
N VAL A 136 6.85 -8.06 -11.94
CA VAL A 136 6.16 -6.76 -11.90
C VAL A 136 7.16 -5.61 -11.90
N ILE A 137 8.20 -5.66 -11.05
CA ILE A 137 9.24 -4.63 -11.00
C ILE A 137 9.94 -4.50 -12.36
N ILE A 138 10.33 -5.59 -13.00
CA ILE A 138 10.98 -5.53 -14.32
C ILE A 138 10.06 -4.88 -15.34
N VAL A 139 8.80 -5.32 -15.43
CA VAL A 139 7.84 -4.81 -16.42
C VAL A 139 7.54 -3.32 -16.19
N THR A 140 7.37 -2.90 -14.95
CA THR A 140 7.06 -1.49 -14.62
C THR A 140 8.25 -0.56 -14.86
N HIS A 141 9.49 -1.07 -14.86
CA HIS A 141 10.70 -0.29 -15.13
C HIS A 141 11.20 -0.40 -16.59
N LEU A 142 10.46 -1.04 -17.49
CA LEU A 142 10.78 -0.99 -18.91
C LEU A 142 10.64 0.45 -19.45
N PRO A 143 11.52 0.92 -20.33
CA PRO A 143 11.49 2.28 -20.84
C PRO A 143 10.12 2.68 -21.45
N PHE A 144 9.46 1.74 -22.13
CA PHE A 144 8.12 1.95 -22.67
C PHE A 144 7.09 2.22 -21.56
N THR A 145 7.10 1.43 -20.49
CA THR A 145 6.16 1.57 -19.37
C THR A 145 6.41 2.87 -18.61
N VAL A 146 7.67 3.19 -18.36
CA VAL A 146 8.08 4.42 -17.69
C VAL A 146 7.65 5.65 -18.50
N ASN A 147 7.96 5.69 -19.80
CA ASN A 147 7.59 6.83 -20.65
C ASN A 147 6.07 7.03 -20.70
N TYR A 148 5.30 5.95 -20.85
CA TYR A 148 3.85 6.02 -20.86
C TYR A 148 3.28 6.47 -19.51
N SER A 149 3.91 6.06 -18.41
CA SER A 149 3.53 6.44 -17.05
C SER A 149 3.73 7.94 -16.78
N ILE A 150 4.80 8.53 -17.30
CA ILE A 150 5.07 9.98 -17.18
C ILE A 150 4.01 10.81 -17.92
N GLU A 151 3.52 10.31 -19.05
CA GLU A 151 2.51 11.02 -19.88
C GLU A 151 1.08 10.81 -19.37
N ASN A 152 0.84 9.77 -18.55
CA ASN A 152 -0.50 9.34 -18.17
C ASN A 152 -0.62 9.13 -16.66
N GLY A 153 -1.07 10.15 -15.94
CA GLY A 153 -1.22 10.12 -14.47
C GLY A 153 -2.06 8.96 -13.93
N PRO A 154 -3.27 8.64 -14.47
CA PRO A 154 -4.03 7.47 -14.03
C PRO A 154 -3.29 6.16 -14.17
N PHE A 155 -2.48 5.99 -15.23
CA PHE A 155 -1.65 4.81 -15.43
C PHE A 155 -0.49 4.75 -14.43
N HIS A 156 0.08 5.90 -14.06
CA HIS A 156 1.10 6.00 -13.02
C HIS A 156 0.59 5.47 -11.67
N TYR A 157 -0.59 5.92 -11.23
CA TYR A 157 -1.22 5.40 -10.00
C TYR A 157 -1.55 3.91 -10.07
N PHE A 158 -1.95 3.42 -11.24
CA PHE A 158 -2.21 2.00 -11.45
C PHE A 158 -0.93 1.15 -11.30
N ILE A 159 0.22 1.65 -11.77
CA ILE A 159 1.52 1.00 -11.55
C ILE A 159 1.84 0.91 -10.06
N HIS A 160 1.68 2.02 -9.31
CA HIS A 160 1.90 2.00 -7.87
C HIS A 160 1.00 0.98 -7.16
N LEU A 161 -0.26 0.88 -7.56
CA LEU A 161 -1.19 -0.11 -7.02
C LEU A 161 -0.73 -1.54 -7.31
N ILE A 162 -0.29 -1.84 -8.52
CA ILE A 162 0.21 -3.18 -8.89
C ILE A 162 1.45 -3.54 -8.07
N VAL A 163 2.42 -2.63 -7.96
CA VAL A 163 3.64 -2.84 -7.17
C VAL A 163 3.31 -3.04 -5.69
N PHE A 164 2.32 -2.30 -5.16
CA PHE A 164 1.88 -2.44 -3.77
C PHE A 164 1.23 -3.80 -3.48
N VAL A 165 0.48 -4.35 -4.44
CA VAL A 165 -0.26 -5.62 -4.27
C VAL A 165 0.60 -6.84 -4.57
N SER A 166 1.67 -6.72 -5.38
CA SER A 166 2.56 -7.82 -5.78
C SER A 166 3.52 -8.25 -4.67
#